data_19a38972baafffd445aae43aa3d490e4
#
_entry.id   19a38972baafffd445aae43aa3d490e4
#
_cell.length_a   1.000
_cell.length_b   1.000
_cell.length_c   1.000
_cell.angle_alpha   90.00
_cell.angle_beta   90.00
_cell.angle_gamma   90.00
#
_symmetry.space_group_name_H-M   'P 1'
#
loop_
_entity.id
_entity.type
_entity.pdbx_description
1 polymer ?
#
loop_
_entity_poly.entity_id
_entity_poly.type
_entity_poly.pdbx_seq_one_letter_code
_entity_poly.pdbx_strand_id
1 'polypeptide(L)'
;MYEGYRQIELLIGPFVEGELTNPDGTPKKGGSALSIISNGSVNTMRVQASISKSIFWVSNTANIIVWNLKKDTINRLRRPGQNVQVLAGYENGNMEVVFSGGIGYVKSERQGPDIITTIMCKTGGMDMLKSSMSISYTGGTSVKQIVTDLAQQIPGITVDPEKINIKGQIGYAGWSFVGSVSDALEKLQFQYGFTCNIDDGMFVVNMDDEAPSLSIVLDEKSGLKRVSPQLYGLFFFQTGWDIESEYVQGVRPGTSITVRSLYEREVKGGVHTMTYNLCPKTNQWDMNISMLNFFGSDYS
;
A
#
# COMPACT_ATOMS: atom_id res chain seq x y z
N MET A 1 19.93 9.01 -12.65
CA MET A 1 19.42 10.22 -11.97
C MET A 1 18.22 10.68 -12.78
N TYR A 2 17.03 10.72 -12.18
CA TYR A 2 15.81 11.13 -12.91
C TYR A 2 15.90 12.63 -13.18
N GLU A 3 15.83 13.01 -14.44
CA GLU A 3 15.73 14.42 -14.86
C GLU A 3 14.28 14.86 -14.75
N GLY A 4 13.95 15.67 -13.77
CA GLY A 4 12.62 16.23 -13.58
C GLY A 4 12.32 16.60 -12.12
N TYR A 5 11.36 17.50 -11.92
CA TYR A 5 10.88 17.82 -10.59
C TYR A 5 10.10 16.65 -10.00
N ARG A 6 10.31 16.35 -8.70
CA ARG A 6 9.46 15.46 -7.92
C ARG A 6 8.04 15.95 -7.98
N GLN A 7 7.08 15.05 -8.19
CA GLN A 7 5.68 15.42 -8.36
C GLN A 7 4.75 14.50 -7.56
N ILE A 8 3.78 15.11 -6.89
CA ILE A 8 2.60 14.44 -6.33
C ILE A 8 1.37 14.98 -7.07
N GLU A 9 0.48 14.08 -7.44
CA GLU A 9 -0.85 14.42 -7.90
C GLU A 9 -1.89 13.73 -7.02
N LEU A 10 -2.86 14.50 -6.54
CA LEU A 10 -4.02 13.99 -5.82
C LEU A 10 -5.22 14.02 -6.75
N LEU A 11 -5.82 12.88 -7.00
CA LEU A 11 -7.11 12.76 -7.68
C LEU A 11 -8.18 12.52 -6.62
N ILE A 12 -9.17 13.40 -6.54
CA ILE A 12 -10.18 13.36 -5.47
C ILE A 12 -11.57 13.41 -6.08
N GLY A 13 -12.42 12.47 -5.70
CA GLY A 13 -13.78 12.40 -6.22
C GLY A 13 -14.59 11.23 -5.68
N PRO A 14 -15.86 11.13 -6.09
CA PRO A 14 -16.75 10.03 -5.71
C PRO A 14 -16.55 8.80 -6.63
N PHE A 15 -15.31 8.38 -6.83
CA PHE A 15 -14.98 7.14 -7.54
C PHE A 15 -14.83 5.98 -6.54
N VAL A 16 -14.96 4.75 -7.03
CA VAL A 16 -14.73 3.56 -6.22
C VAL A 16 -13.21 3.33 -6.09
N GLU A 17 -12.76 2.83 -4.95
CA GLU A 17 -11.37 2.45 -4.75
C GLU A 17 -10.94 1.45 -5.84
N GLY A 18 -9.79 1.68 -6.45
CA GLY A 18 -9.31 0.89 -7.59
C GLY A 18 -9.91 1.25 -8.96
N GLU A 19 -10.99 2.04 -9.04
CA GLU A 19 -11.60 2.43 -10.32
C GLU A 19 -10.63 3.19 -11.24
N LEU A 20 -9.77 4.02 -10.65
CA LEU A 20 -8.78 4.83 -11.35
C LEU A 20 -7.40 4.15 -11.46
N THR A 21 -7.33 2.84 -11.20
CA THR A 21 -6.09 2.07 -11.29
C THR A 21 -6.25 0.95 -12.32
N ASN A 22 -5.23 0.76 -13.17
CA ASN A 22 -5.16 -0.39 -14.05
C ASN A 22 -4.67 -1.63 -13.28
N PRO A 23 -4.89 -2.86 -13.80
CA PRO A 23 -4.38 -4.08 -13.17
C PRO A 23 -2.86 -4.14 -13.01
N ASP A 24 -2.11 -3.34 -13.77
CA ASP A 24 -0.65 -3.20 -13.67
C ASP A 24 -0.21 -2.14 -12.64
N GLY A 25 -1.14 -1.49 -11.94
CA GLY A 25 -0.88 -0.44 -10.95
C GLY A 25 -0.72 0.96 -11.55
N THR A 26 -0.85 1.11 -12.87
CA THR A 26 -0.79 2.42 -13.52
C THR A 26 -2.10 3.21 -13.38
N PRO A 27 -2.05 4.56 -13.36
CA PRO A 27 -3.27 5.37 -13.26
C PRO A 27 -4.10 5.30 -14.54
N LYS A 28 -5.41 5.16 -14.40
CA LYS A 28 -6.35 5.36 -15.51
C LYS A 28 -6.59 6.85 -15.74
N LYS A 29 -6.54 7.27 -17.00
CA LYS A 29 -6.95 8.62 -17.39
C LYS A 29 -8.48 8.64 -17.53
N GLY A 30 -9.16 9.43 -16.72
CA GLY A 30 -10.60 9.68 -16.87
C GLY A 30 -11.32 9.93 -15.54
N GLY A 31 -12.46 10.61 -15.63
CA GLY A 31 -13.35 10.89 -14.51
C GLY A 31 -13.42 12.37 -14.14
N SER A 32 -14.50 12.77 -13.44
CA SER A 32 -14.71 14.12 -12.91
C SER A 32 -13.96 14.38 -11.59
N ALA A 33 -12.81 13.74 -11.41
CA ALA A 33 -11.98 13.91 -10.22
C ALA A 33 -11.34 15.31 -10.18
N LEU A 34 -11.27 15.89 -8.98
CA LEU A 34 -10.49 17.08 -8.72
C LEU A 34 -9.01 16.68 -8.70
N SER A 35 -8.20 17.26 -9.57
CA SER A 35 -6.75 17.08 -9.54
C SER A 35 -6.08 18.24 -8.77
N ILE A 36 -5.17 17.88 -7.85
CA ILE A 36 -4.29 18.82 -7.15
C ILE A 36 -2.86 18.35 -7.39
N ILE A 37 -2.09 19.18 -8.12
CA ILE A 37 -0.71 18.88 -8.47
C ILE A 37 0.23 19.69 -7.57
N SER A 38 1.25 19.02 -7.05
CA SER A 38 2.39 19.59 -6.34
C SER A 38 3.68 19.12 -6.98
N ASN A 39 4.51 20.05 -7.40
CA ASN A 39 5.87 19.80 -7.88
C ASN A 39 6.83 20.89 -7.37
N GLY A 40 8.06 20.89 -7.83
CA GLY A 40 9.04 21.91 -7.45
C GLY A 40 8.70 23.36 -7.89
N SER A 41 7.74 23.56 -8.81
CA SER A 41 7.35 24.88 -9.32
C SER A 41 6.64 25.72 -8.26
N VAL A 42 6.94 27.01 -8.23
CA VAL A 42 6.31 28.00 -7.34
C VAL A 42 4.79 28.13 -7.55
N ASN A 43 4.31 27.81 -8.75
CA ASN A 43 2.90 27.96 -9.14
C ASN A 43 2.00 26.80 -8.70
N THR A 44 2.57 25.74 -8.11
CA THR A 44 1.80 24.60 -7.65
C THR A 44 1.58 24.65 -6.13
N MET A 45 0.53 23.97 -5.66
CA MET A 45 0.23 23.88 -4.23
C MET A 45 1.31 23.10 -3.50
N ARG A 46 1.51 23.38 -2.22
CA ARG A 46 2.32 22.55 -1.36
C ARG A 46 1.45 21.38 -0.88
N VAL A 47 1.92 20.16 -1.16
CA VAL A 47 1.32 18.91 -0.69
C VAL A 47 2.40 18.10 0.00
N GLN A 48 2.04 17.54 1.15
CA GLN A 48 2.84 16.55 1.86
C GLN A 48 1.98 15.32 2.08
N ALA A 49 2.53 14.14 1.80
CA ALA A 49 1.84 12.87 2.01
C ALA A 49 2.73 11.93 2.84
N SER A 50 2.15 11.38 3.92
CA SER A 50 2.74 10.28 4.68
C SER A 50 1.80 9.10 4.55
N ILE A 51 2.27 8.01 3.91
CA ILE A 51 1.46 6.86 3.52
C ILE A 51 2.08 5.62 4.13
N SER A 52 1.32 4.91 4.96
CA SER A 52 1.76 3.64 5.58
C SER A 52 1.03 2.48 4.94
N LYS A 53 1.80 1.48 4.51
CA LYS A 53 1.33 0.25 3.86
C LYS A 53 1.90 -1.00 4.53
N SER A 54 1.15 -2.11 4.46
CA SER A 54 1.52 -3.39 5.07
C SER A 54 1.04 -4.55 4.22
N ILE A 55 1.74 -5.70 4.28
CA ILE A 55 1.24 -6.98 3.73
C ILE A 55 0.14 -7.61 4.60
N PHE A 56 0.05 -7.19 5.85
CA PHE A 56 -0.92 -7.76 6.78
C PHE A 56 -2.32 -7.20 6.49
N TRP A 57 -3.33 -7.93 6.96
CA TRP A 57 -4.74 -7.57 6.85
C TRP A 57 -5.08 -6.34 7.73
N VAL A 58 -4.41 -5.23 7.46
CA VAL A 58 -4.59 -3.94 8.11
C VAL A 58 -4.79 -2.90 7.02
N SER A 59 -5.76 -2.01 7.19
CA SER A 59 -5.98 -0.93 6.23
C SER A 59 -4.72 -0.07 6.07
N ASN A 60 -4.27 0.10 4.84
CA ASN A 60 -3.26 1.09 4.51
C ASN A 60 -3.83 2.48 4.84
N THR A 61 -2.98 3.39 5.29
CA THR A 61 -3.40 4.72 5.71
C THR A 61 -2.60 5.80 5.00
N ALA A 62 -3.25 6.93 4.72
CA ALA A 62 -2.57 8.11 4.22
C ALA A 62 -2.97 9.34 5.03
N ASN A 63 -1.98 10.10 5.46
CA ASN A 63 -2.13 11.42 6.04
C ASN A 63 -1.59 12.45 5.05
N ILE A 64 -2.49 13.22 4.44
CA ILE A 64 -2.18 14.17 3.39
C ILE A 64 -2.41 15.59 3.91
N ILE A 65 -1.42 16.44 3.80
CA ILE A 65 -1.47 17.84 4.21
C ILE A 65 -1.38 18.69 2.97
N VAL A 66 -2.35 19.58 2.78
CA VAL A 66 -2.40 20.53 1.66
C VAL A 66 -2.52 21.96 2.20
N TRP A 67 -1.66 22.84 1.69
CA TRP A 67 -1.65 24.25 2.08
C TRP A 67 -2.54 25.09 1.18
N ASN A 68 -3.27 26.01 1.79
CA ASN A 68 -4.02 27.08 1.13
C ASN A 68 -5.10 26.61 0.14
N LEU A 69 -5.81 25.52 0.47
CA LEU A 69 -6.98 25.10 -0.29
C LEU A 69 -8.12 26.13 -0.23
N LYS A 70 -8.81 26.30 -1.33
CA LYS A 70 -10.03 27.11 -1.39
C LYS A 70 -11.13 26.49 -0.54
N LYS A 71 -11.94 27.33 0.11
CA LYS A 71 -13.05 26.91 0.99
C LYS A 71 -14.01 25.93 0.31
N ASP A 72 -14.31 26.15 -0.98
CA ASP A 72 -15.22 25.26 -1.72
C ASP A 72 -14.60 23.89 -1.95
N THR A 73 -13.30 23.81 -2.18
CA THR A 73 -12.56 22.56 -2.26
C THR A 73 -12.60 21.81 -0.94
N ILE A 74 -12.34 22.49 0.18
CA ILE A 74 -12.42 21.91 1.52
C ILE A 74 -13.82 21.34 1.79
N ASN A 75 -14.87 22.09 1.43
CA ASN A 75 -16.25 21.65 1.60
C ASN A 75 -16.57 20.43 0.72
N ARG A 76 -16.00 20.36 -0.48
CA ARG A 76 -16.13 19.19 -1.35
C ARG A 76 -15.48 17.95 -0.73
N LEU A 77 -14.28 18.09 -0.17
CA LEU A 77 -13.54 17.00 0.50
C LEU A 77 -14.31 16.41 1.69
N ARG A 78 -15.10 17.23 2.39
CA ARG A 78 -15.90 16.81 3.55
C ARG A 78 -17.18 16.07 3.22
N ARG A 79 -17.53 15.96 1.93
CA ARG A 79 -18.73 15.22 1.52
C ARG A 79 -18.51 13.72 1.71
N PRO A 80 -19.52 12.97 2.18
CA PRO A 80 -19.44 11.52 2.25
C PRO A 80 -19.14 10.89 0.89
N GLY A 81 -18.46 9.74 0.89
CA GLY A 81 -18.17 8.98 -0.32
C GLY A 81 -17.08 9.58 -1.22
N GLN A 82 -16.27 10.51 -0.68
CA GLN A 82 -15.08 10.96 -1.42
C GLN A 82 -13.93 10.00 -1.20
N ASN A 83 -13.27 9.65 -2.30
CA ASN A 83 -12.02 8.89 -2.32
C ASN A 83 -10.88 9.76 -2.82
N VAL A 84 -9.67 9.37 -2.47
CA VAL A 84 -8.43 9.98 -2.95
C VAL A 84 -7.53 8.92 -3.55
N GLN A 85 -6.91 9.24 -4.67
CA GLN A 85 -5.79 8.52 -5.23
C GLN A 85 -4.57 9.43 -5.21
N VAL A 86 -3.47 8.96 -4.67
CA VAL A 86 -2.20 9.67 -4.60
C VAL A 86 -1.25 9.06 -5.62
N LEU A 87 -0.78 9.88 -6.54
CA LEU A 87 0.24 9.52 -7.50
C LEU A 87 1.54 10.22 -7.12
N ALA A 88 2.66 9.50 -7.21
CA ALA A 88 3.99 10.03 -7.00
C ALA A 88 4.92 9.64 -8.14
N GLY A 89 5.88 10.51 -8.43
CA GLY A 89 6.86 10.28 -9.49
C GLY A 89 7.64 11.54 -9.82
N TYR A 90 8.06 11.64 -11.08
CA TYR A 90 8.83 12.76 -11.60
C TYR A 90 8.09 13.39 -12.78
N GLU A 91 8.15 14.70 -12.95
CA GLU A 91 7.38 15.48 -13.93
C GLU A 91 7.53 14.97 -15.38
N ASN A 92 8.72 14.52 -15.74
CA ASN A 92 9.01 13.97 -17.07
C ASN A 92 9.10 12.44 -17.09
N GLY A 93 8.60 11.78 -16.04
CA GLY A 93 8.65 10.34 -15.87
C GLY A 93 7.27 9.72 -15.69
N ASN A 94 7.27 8.43 -15.36
CA ASN A 94 6.04 7.75 -15.02
C ASN A 94 5.57 8.17 -13.63
N MET A 95 4.28 8.45 -13.50
CA MET A 95 3.60 8.61 -12.21
C MET A 95 3.04 7.25 -11.79
N GLU A 96 3.28 6.89 -10.54
CA GLU A 96 2.80 5.64 -9.95
C GLU A 96 1.72 5.93 -8.90
N VAL A 97 0.70 5.08 -8.82
CA VAL A 97 -0.27 5.13 -7.73
C VAL A 97 0.41 4.59 -6.47
N VAL A 98 0.60 5.45 -5.48
CA VAL A 98 1.20 5.08 -4.19
C VAL A 98 0.15 4.89 -3.09
N PHE A 99 -1.08 5.35 -3.32
CA PHE A 99 -2.20 5.14 -2.41
C PHE A 99 -3.53 5.38 -3.13
N SER A 100 -4.53 4.55 -2.85
CA SER A 100 -5.93 4.75 -3.21
C SER A 100 -6.80 4.38 -2.02
N GLY A 101 -7.77 5.24 -1.63
CA GLY A 101 -8.63 4.94 -0.49
C GLY A 101 -9.65 6.02 -0.19
N GLY A 102 -10.54 5.71 0.75
CA GLY A 102 -11.62 6.59 1.19
C GLY A 102 -11.11 7.70 2.12
N ILE A 103 -11.69 8.89 1.99
CA ILE A 103 -11.46 10.00 2.91
C ILE A 103 -12.28 9.77 4.18
N GLY A 104 -11.60 9.51 5.29
CA GLY A 104 -12.24 9.32 6.59
C GLY A 104 -12.45 10.62 7.36
N TYR A 105 -11.51 11.56 7.26
CA TYR A 105 -11.56 12.80 8.05
C TYR A 105 -10.84 13.94 7.35
N VAL A 106 -11.42 15.15 7.42
CA VAL A 106 -10.83 16.39 6.90
C VAL A 106 -10.88 17.50 7.94
N LYS A 107 -9.71 17.93 8.38
CA LYS A 107 -9.53 19.05 9.30
C LYS A 107 -8.84 20.22 8.57
N SER A 108 -9.32 21.43 8.79
CA SER A 108 -8.64 22.65 8.31
C SER A 108 -8.47 23.61 9.46
N GLU A 109 -7.27 24.15 9.59
CA GLU A 109 -6.93 25.11 10.63
C GLU A 109 -6.00 26.19 10.06
N ARG A 110 -6.06 27.36 10.66
CA ARG A 110 -5.18 28.47 10.33
C ARG A 110 -3.89 28.37 11.13
N GLN A 111 -2.76 28.43 10.43
CA GLN A 111 -1.43 28.42 11.05
C GLN A 111 -0.62 29.59 10.51
N GLY A 112 -0.58 30.68 11.29
CA GLY A 112 -0.02 31.95 10.81
C GLY A 112 -0.80 32.51 9.61
N PRO A 113 -0.12 32.80 8.49
CA PRO A 113 -0.77 33.28 7.26
C PRO A 113 -1.46 32.16 6.47
N ASP A 114 -1.08 30.91 6.68
CA ASP A 114 -1.53 29.77 5.88
C ASP A 114 -2.76 29.07 6.46
N ILE A 115 -3.54 28.45 5.59
CA ILE A 115 -4.58 27.49 5.93
C ILE A 115 -4.05 26.09 5.63
N ILE A 116 -3.92 25.28 6.66
CA ILE A 116 -3.47 23.90 6.55
C ILE A 116 -4.67 22.97 6.58
N THR A 117 -4.82 22.15 5.55
CA THR A 117 -5.88 21.14 5.48
C THR A 117 -5.25 19.75 5.56
N THR A 118 -5.60 19.01 6.61
CA THR A 118 -5.20 17.62 6.83
C THR A 118 -6.32 16.69 6.39
N ILE A 119 -5.98 15.71 5.55
CA ILE A 119 -6.89 14.72 5.00
C ILE A 119 -6.39 13.34 5.45
N MET A 120 -7.19 12.63 6.25
CA MET A 120 -6.87 11.28 6.70
C MET A 120 -7.67 10.27 5.89
N CYS A 121 -6.98 9.31 5.30
CA CYS A 121 -7.55 8.34 4.37
C CYS A 121 -7.18 6.91 4.78
N LYS A 122 -8.03 5.95 4.39
CA LYS A 122 -7.81 4.51 4.61
C LYS A 122 -8.24 3.72 3.39
N THR A 123 -7.55 2.62 3.09
CA THR A 123 -7.98 1.65 2.09
C THR A 123 -9.06 0.73 2.66
N GLY A 124 -10.05 0.36 1.86
CA GLY A 124 -11.01 -0.76 2.08
C GLY A 124 -11.72 -0.86 3.44
N GLY A 125 -11.50 0.12 4.32
CA GLY A 125 -11.70 -0.08 5.74
C GLY A 125 -13.15 -0.09 6.24
N MET A 126 -14.11 0.50 5.52
CA MET A 126 -15.47 0.64 6.06
C MET A 126 -16.42 -0.47 5.60
N ASP A 127 -16.22 -1.02 4.43
CA ASP A 127 -17.13 -2.01 3.84
C ASP A 127 -16.77 -3.45 4.22
N MET A 128 -15.51 -3.72 4.52
CA MET A 128 -15.04 -5.02 5.00
C MET A 128 -15.62 -5.42 6.35
N LEU A 129 -15.78 -4.44 7.26
CA LEU A 129 -16.29 -4.68 8.61
C LEU A 129 -17.81 -4.90 8.65
N LYS A 130 -18.53 -4.56 7.57
CA LYS A 130 -20.01 -4.60 7.53
C LYS A 130 -20.59 -5.83 6.82
N SER A 131 -19.82 -6.54 6.01
CA SER A 131 -20.29 -7.70 5.28
C SER A 131 -20.24 -8.95 6.15
N SER A 132 -21.34 -9.29 6.82
CA SER A 132 -21.49 -10.61 7.41
C SER A 132 -22.01 -11.58 6.35
N MET A 133 -21.44 -12.77 6.31
CA MET A 133 -21.78 -13.82 5.37
C MET A 133 -21.95 -15.17 6.06
N SER A 134 -22.64 -16.07 5.38
CA SER A 134 -22.72 -17.48 5.72
C SER A 134 -22.37 -18.29 4.48
N ILE A 135 -21.30 -19.06 4.55
CA ILE A 135 -20.79 -19.86 3.43
C ILE A 135 -20.43 -21.26 3.86
N SER A 136 -20.54 -22.19 2.92
CA SER A 136 -20.15 -23.59 3.09
C SER A 136 -19.50 -24.10 1.82
N TYR A 137 -18.39 -24.82 1.98
CA TYR A 137 -17.69 -25.49 0.88
C TYR A 137 -17.54 -26.99 1.20
N THR A 138 -17.66 -27.81 0.17
CA THR A 138 -17.46 -29.25 0.26
C THR A 138 -15.98 -29.58 0.41
N GLY A 139 -15.70 -30.74 1.01
CA GLY A 139 -14.34 -31.26 1.10
C GLY A 139 -13.69 -31.39 -0.29
N GLY A 140 -12.40 -31.09 -0.38
CA GLY A 140 -11.66 -31.08 -1.64
C GLY A 140 -11.72 -29.76 -2.43
N THR A 141 -12.52 -28.77 -2.01
CA THR A 141 -12.50 -27.44 -2.64
C THR A 141 -11.12 -26.79 -2.44
N SER A 142 -10.59 -26.16 -3.49
CA SER A 142 -9.29 -25.49 -3.40
C SER A 142 -9.37 -24.22 -2.55
N VAL A 143 -8.35 -23.97 -1.73
CA VAL A 143 -8.27 -22.75 -0.90
C VAL A 143 -8.21 -21.51 -1.77
N LYS A 144 -7.51 -21.57 -2.90
CA LYS A 144 -7.50 -20.51 -3.92
C LYS A 144 -8.91 -20.06 -4.31
N GLN A 145 -9.80 -21.03 -4.64
CA GLN A 145 -11.18 -20.73 -5.02
C GLN A 145 -11.93 -20.03 -3.89
N ILE A 146 -11.82 -20.55 -2.66
CA ILE A 146 -12.50 -19.97 -1.49
C ILE A 146 -12.04 -18.54 -1.24
N VAL A 147 -10.73 -18.29 -1.26
CA VAL A 147 -10.17 -16.95 -1.07
C VAL A 147 -10.59 -16.00 -2.19
N THR A 148 -10.65 -16.48 -3.43
CA THR A 148 -11.15 -15.70 -4.56
C THR A 148 -12.62 -15.31 -4.38
N ASP A 149 -13.47 -16.28 -4.03
CA ASP A 149 -14.91 -16.07 -3.80
C ASP A 149 -15.15 -15.08 -2.65
N LEU A 150 -14.35 -15.19 -1.58
CA LEU A 150 -14.39 -14.27 -0.44
C LEU A 150 -13.98 -12.83 -0.84
N ALA A 151 -12.88 -12.71 -1.56
CA ALA A 151 -12.37 -11.42 -2.00
C ALA A 151 -13.35 -10.71 -2.94
N GLN A 152 -14.03 -11.44 -3.83
CA GLN A 152 -15.05 -10.90 -4.74
C GLN A 152 -16.29 -10.36 -4.03
N GLN A 153 -16.52 -10.74 -2.77
CA GLN A 153 -17.62 -10.19 -1.97
C GLN A 153 -17.31 -8.82 -1.38
N ILE A 154 -16.07 -8.37 -1.45
CA ILE A 154 -15.65 -7.05 -0.94
C ILE A 154 -16.00 -6.00 -2.00
N PRO A 155 -16.90 -5.06 -1.71
CA PRO A 155 -17.30 -4.06 -2.69
C PRO A 155 -16.14 -3.16 -3.10
N GLY A 156 -16.05 -2.85 -4.40
CA GLY A 156 -15.10 -1.88 -4.92
C GLY A 156 -13.64 -2.35 -5.00
N ILE A 157 -13.38 -3.63 -4.77
CA ILE A 157 -12.06 -4.24 -4.87
C ILE A 157 -11.92 -5.01 -6.17
N THR A 158 -10.78 -4.83 -6.83
CA THR A 158 -10.41 -5.63 -8.01
C THR A 158 -9.71 -6.90 -7.55
N VAL A 159 -10.21 -8.05 -7.99
CA VAL A 159 -9.62 -9.36 -7.70
C VAL A 159 -9.12 -9.97 -9.00
N ASP A 160 -7.85 -10.29 -9.06
CA ASP A 160 -7.24 -11.02 -10.17
C ASP A 160 -6.95 -12.47 -9.73
N PRO A 161 -7.79 -13.45 -10.14
CA PRO A 161 -7.63 -14.83 -9.71
C PRO A 161 -6.32 -15.47 -10.18
N GLU A 162 -5.71 -14.95 -11.26
CA GLU A 162 -4.44 -15.49 -11.77
C GLU A 162 -3.25 -15.15 -10.86
N LYS A 163 -3.34 -14.03 -10.14
CA LYS A 163 -2.33 -13.61 -9.17
C LYS A 163 -2.49 -14.26 -7.79
N ILE A 164 -3.60 -14.97 -7.54
CA ILE A 164 -3.81 -15.71 -6.29
C ILE A 164 -3.17 -17.10 -6.44
N ASN A 165 -2.00 -17.30 -5.83
CA ASN A 165 -1.24 -18.55 -5.97
C ASN A 165 -1.21 -19.35 -4.66
N ILE A 166 -2.39 -19.60 -4.07
CA ILE A 166 -2.52 -20.38 -2.83
C ILE A 166 -2.63 -21.86 -3.17
N LYS A 167 -1.79 -22.68 -2.56
CA LYS A 167 -1.80 -24.14 -2.65
C LYS A 167 -2.67 -24.73 -1.54
N GLY A 168 -3.25 -25.90 -1.77
CA GLY A 168 -4.01 -26.64 -0.77
C GLY A 168 -5.51 -26.77 -1.07
N GLN A 169 -6.13 -27.68 -0.35
CA GLN A 169 -7.54 -28.02 -0.44
C GLN A 169 -8.14 -28.16 0.96
N ILE A 170 -9.43 -27.91 1.08
CA ILE A 170 -10.18 -28.14 2.31
C ILE A 170 -10.29 -29.65 2.57
N GLY A 171 -10.13 -30.06 3.84
CA GLY A 171 -10.27 -31.44 4.26
C GLY A 171 -11.65 -32.03 3.98
N TYR A 172 -11.79 -33.36 4.06
CA TYR A 172 -12.99 -34.11 3.70
C TYR A 172 -14.27 -33.66 4.43
N ALA A 173 -14.15 -33.11 5.62
CA ALA A 173 -15.29 -32.59 6.39
C ALA A 173 -15.95 -31.33 5.78
N GLY A 174 -15.32 -30.72 4.78
CA GLY A 174 -15.72 -29.43 4.26
C GLY A 174 -15.33 -28.27 5.21
N TRP A 175 -15.77 -27.08 4.85
CA TRP A 175 -15.53 -25.87 5.64
C TRP A 175 -16.76 -24.97 5.60
N SER A 176 -17.24 -24.58 6.78
CA SER A 176 -18.38 -23.68 6.94
C SER A 176 -17.98 -22.51 7.82
N PHE A 177 -18.43 -21.33 7.46
CA PHE A 177 -18.13 -20.12 8.19
C PHE A 177 -19.31 -19.15 8.21
N VAL A 178 -19.54 -18.55 9.39
CA VAL A 178 -20.50 -17.48 9.60
C VAL A 178 -19.76 -16.34 10.30
N GLY A 179 -19.74 -15.16 9.70
CA GLY A 179 -19.03 -14.00 10.21
C GLY A 179 -18.65 -13.02 9.12
N SER A 180 -17.66 -12.17 9.39
CA SER A 180 -17.17 -11.22 8.38
C SER A 180 -16.23 -11.87 7.36
N VAL A 181 -16.08 -11.26 6.17
CA VAL A 181 -15.09 -11.70 5.17
C VAL A 181 -13.68 -11.63 5.74
N SER A 182 -13.38 -10.60 6.53
CA SER A 182 -12.07 -10.44 7.17
C SER A 182 -11.74 -11.60 8.12
N ASP A 183 -12.68 -11.99 8.98
CA ASP A 183 -12.46 -13.09 9.93
C ASP A 183 -12.29 -14.44 9.22
N ALA A 184 -13.00 -14.62 8.08
CA ALA A 184 -12.85 -15.81 7.26
C ALA A 184 -11.47 -15.88 6.61
N LEU A 185 -11.01 -14.77 6.03
CA LEU A 185 -9.68 -14.68 5.44
C LEU A 185 -8.57 -14.85 6.47
N GLU A 186 -8.70 -14.26 7.66
CA GLU A 186 -7.72 -14.40 8.75
C GLU A 186 -7.55 -15.85 9.18
N LYS A 187 -8.66 -16.59 9.31
CA LYS A 187 -8.59 -18.04 9.63
C LYS A 187 -7.88 -18.84 8.54
N LEU A 188 -8.16 -18.54 7.27
CA LEU A 188 -7.52 -19.24 6.15
C LEU A 188 -6.03 -18.89 6.05
N GLN A 189 -5.66 -17.63 6.28
CA GLN A 189 -4.25 -17.18 6.33
C GLN A 189 -3.46 -17.99 7.37
N PHE A 190 -3.98 -18.07 8.59
CA PHE A 190 -3.32 -18.82 9.66
C PHE A 190 -3.21 -20.32 9.36
N GLN A 191 -4.23 -20.90 8.73
CA GLN A 191 -4.27 -22.34 8.45
C GLN A 191 -3.39 -22.75 7.26
N TYR A 192 -3.24 -21.90 6.26
CA TYR A 192 -2.60 -22.23 4.97
C TYR A 192 -1.31 -21.45 4.69
N GLY A 193 -0.82 -20.63 5.61
CA GLY A 193 0.48 -19.96 5.53
C GLY A 193 0.57 -18.95 4.38
N PHE A 194 -0.39 -18.06 4.27
CA PHE A 194 -0.33 -16.92 3.34
C PHE A 194 -0.74 -15.63 4.05
N THR A 195 -0.39 -14.50 3.49
CA THR A 195 -0.92 -13.20 3.89
C THR A 195 -1.70 -12.57 2.74
N CYS A 196 -2.73 -11.82 3.06
CA CYS A 196 -3.44 -11.04 2.06
C CYS A 196 -3.77 -9.65 2.58
N ASN A 197 -3.84 -8.69 1.68
CA ASN A 197 -4.20 -7.32 1.98
C ASN A 197 -4.91 -6.67 0.78
N ILE A 198 -5.41 -5.45 0.99
CA ILE A 198 -5.89 -4.60 -0.09
C ILE A 198 -4.86 -3.51 -0.31
N ASP A 199 -4.27 -3.49 -1.48
CA ASP A 199 -3.33 -2.46 -1.91
C ASP A 199 -3.90 -1.69 -3.11
N ASP A 200 -4.15 -0.39 -2.91
CA ASP A 200 -4.68 0.53 -3.93
C ASP A 200 -5.96 0.05 -4.65
N GLY A 201 -6.85 -0.62 -3.92
CA GLY A 201 -8.10 -1.18 -4.44
C GLY A 201 -7.94 -2.53 -5.14
N MET A 202 -6.80 -3.16 -5.03
CA MET A 202 -6.54 -4.52 -5.52
C MET A 202 -6.37 -5.50 -4.35
N PHE A 203 -6.97 -6.67 -4.47
CA PHE A 203 -6.73 -7.76 -3.53
C PHE A 203 -5.40 -8.45 -3.87
N VAL A 204 -4.47 -8.44 -2.93
CA VAL A 204 -3.12 -9.00 -3.09
C VAL A 204 -2.92 -10.14 -2.11
N VAL A 205 -2.32 -11.23 -2.60
CA VAL A 205 -1.94 -12.40 -1.79
C VAL A 205 -0.44 -12.59 -1.88
N ASN A 206 0.19 -12.80 -0.72
CA ASN A 206 1.61 -13.11 -0.61
C ASN A 206 1.77 -14.47 0.09
N MET A 207 2.60 -15.35 -0.46
CA MET A 207 2.94 -16.62 0.16
C MET A 207 4.17 -16.44 1.05
N ASP A 208 4.17 -17.07 2.21
CA ASP A 208 5.26 -16.94 3.18
C ASP A 208 6.56 -17.60 2.72
N ASP A 209 6.46 -18.56 1.77
CA ASP A 209 7.57 -19.39 1.28
C ASP A 209 8.01 -19.08 -0.17
N GLU A 210 7.35 -18.19 -0.88
CA GLU A 210 7.71 -17.84 -2.26
C GLU A 210 8.41 -16.47 -2.33
N ALA A 211 9.70 -16.47 -2.66
CA ALA A 211 10.39 -15.24 -3.03
C ALA A 211 9.82 -14.73 -4.38
N PRO A 212 9.37 -13.48 -4.47
CA PRO A 212 8.92 -12.91 -5.73
C PRO A 212 10.01 -12.99 -6.81
N SER A 213 9.62 -13.27 -8.04
CA SER A 213 10.53 -13.52 -9.17
C SER A 213 11.34 -12.29 -9.60
N LEU A 214 10.89 -11.08 -9.26
CA LEU A 214 11.57 -9.82 -9.56
C LEU A 214 12.01 -9.15 -8.25
N SER A 215 13.31 -8.89 -8.13
CA SER A 215 13.88 -8.17 -6.99
C SER A 215 14.33 -6.78 -7.43
N ILE A 216 13.87 -5.76 -6.73
CA ILE A 216 14.34 -4.39 -6.93
C ILE A 216 15.63 -4.21 -6.15
N VAL A 217 16.67 -3.71 -6.81
CA VAL A 217 17.97 -3.46 -6.17
C VAL A 217 17.98 -2.05 -5.60
N LEU A 218 18.24 -1.96 -4.29
CA LEU A 218 18.48 -0.71 -3.58
C LEU A 218 19.96 -0.60 -3.22
N ASP A 219 20.62 0.42 -3.74
CA ASP A 219 22.01 0.74 -3.48
C ASP A 219 22.19 2.27 -3.27
N GLU A 220 23.38 2.72 -2.99
CA GLU A 220 23.68 4.14 -2.81
C GLU A 220 23.37 4.96 -4.08
N LYS A 221 23.43 4.35 -5.26
CA LYS A 221 23.13 5.03 -6.54
C LYS A 221 21.61 5.18 -6.77
N SER A 222 20.83 4.27 -6.23
CA SER A 222 19.35 4.33 -6.25
C SER A 222 18.78 5.17 -5.12
N GLY A 223 19.64 5.70 -4.21
CA GLY A 223 19.24 6.58 -3.12
C GLY A 223 19.10 5.89 -1.77
N LEU A 224 19.73 4.72 -1.58
CA LEU A 224 19.82 4.07 -0.28
C LEU A 224 20.55 4.98 0.72
N LYS A 225 19.92 5.25 1.87
CA LYS A 225 20.46 6.13 2.92
C LYS A 225 20.96 5.37 4.12
N ARG A 226 20.21 4.37 4.56
CA ARG A 226 20.51 3.60 5.75
C ARG A 226 19.95 2.18 5.66
N VAL A 227 20.73 1.25 6.19
CA VAL A 227 20.33 -0.13 6.46
C VAL A 227 20.70 -0.44 7.89
N SER A 228 19.77 -0.97 8.66
CA SER A 228 20.04 -1.39 10.05
C SER A 228 19.32 -2.70 10.35
N PRO A 229 19.97 -3.62 11.10
CA PRO A 229 19.31 -4.86 11.50
C PRO A 229 18.17 -4.57 12.47
N GLN A 230 17.05 -5.27 12.27
CA GLN A 230 15.93 -5.25 13.19
C GLN A 230 16.12 -6.35 14.24
N LEU A 231 16.28 -5.94 15.50
CA LEU A 231 16.57 -6.84 16.61
C LEU A 231 15.32 -7.05 17.46
N TYR A 232 15.01 -8.29 17.80
CA TYR A 232 13.87 -8.63 18.63
C TYR A 232 14.30 -9.43 19.88
N GLY A 233 13.70 -9.06 21.02
CA GLY A 233 13.82 -9.77 22.29
C GLY A 233 15.14 -9.53 23.05
N LEU A 234 15.23 -10.14 24.25
CA LEU A 234 16.37 -10.00 25.16
C LEU A 234 17.71 -10.57 24.61
N PHE A 235 17.61 -11.49 23.65
CA PHE A 235 18.80 -12.12 23.03
C PHE A 235 19.19 -11.49 21.69
N PHE A 236 18.62 -10.34 21.32
CA PHE A 236 18.92 -9.61 20.10
C PHE A 236 18.85 -10.48 18.83
N PHE A 237 17.84 -11.35 18.73
CA PHE A 237 17.63 -12.09 17.49
C PHE A 237 17.29 -11.12 16.37
N GLN A 238 18.05 -11.22 15.27
CA GLN A 238 17.77 -10.46 14.08
C GLN A 238 16.59 -11.07 13.35
N THR A 239 15.48 -10.31 13.26
CA THR A 239 14.25 -10.73 12.58
C THR A 239 14.12 -10.15 11.17
N GLY A 240 14.88 -9.11 10.86
CA GLY A 240 14.79 -8.43 9.58
C GLY A 240 15.72 -7.22 9.49
N TRP A 241 15.33 -6.30 8.63
CA TRP A 241 16.09 -5.08 8.34
C TRP A 241 15.17 -3.87 8.21
N ASP A 242 15.59 -2.76 8.80
CA ASP A 242 15.01 -1.44 8.56
C ASP A 242 15.86 -0.70 7.56
N ILE A 243 15.22 -0.24 6.49
CA ILE A 243 15.86 0.38 5.33
C ILE A 243 15.24 1.76 5.12
N GLU A 244 16.11 2.77 5.00
CA GLU A 244 15.71 4.12 4.61
C GLU A 244 16.33 4.42 3.24
N SER A 245 15.49 4.82 2.29
CA SER A 245 15.90 5.14 0.92
C SER A 245 15.13 6.34 0.39
N GLU A 246 15.66 7.02 -0.63
CA GLU A 246 14.83 7.87 -1.46
C GLU A 246 13.71 7.06 -2.11
N TYR A 247 12.64 7.74 -2.53
CA TYR A 247 11.53 7.10 -3.21
C TYR A 247 12.00 6.43 -4.51
N VAL A 248 11.78 5.13 -4.59
CA VAL A 248 12.01 4.29 -5.77
C VAL A 248 10.68 3.68 -6.20
N GLN A 249 10.34 3.85 -7.47
CA GLN A 249 9.11 3.30 -8.05
C GLN A 249 9.09 1.78 -8.02
N GLY A 250 7.90 1.20 -7.86
CA GLY A 250 7.68 -0.25 -7.87
C GLY A 250 7.90 -0.94 -6.54
N VAL A 251 8.47 -0.27 -5.52
CA VAL A 251 8.62 -0.85 -4.18
C VAL A 251 7.29 -0.77 -3.45
N ARG A 252 6.73 -1.93 -3.11
CA ARG A 252 5.43 -2.09 -2.43
C ARG A 252 5.50 -3.21 -1.39
N PRO A 253 4.56 -3.28 -0.44
CA PRO A 253 4.42 -4.45 0.41
C PRO A 253 4.32 -5.74 -0.42
N GLY A 254 5.07 -6.78 -0.04
CA GLY A 254 5.19 -8.02 -0.80
C GLY A 254 6.23 -8.02 -1.92
N THR A 255 6.82 -6.86 -2.27
CA THR A 255 7.90 -6.81 -3.26
C THR A 255 9.19 -7.41 -2.68
N SER A 256 9.90 -8.23 -3.47
CA SER A 256 11.27 -8.64 -3.13
C SER A 256 12.25 -7.51 -3.41
N ILE A 257 13.10 -7.21 -2.45
CA ILE A 257 14.17 -6.24 -2.60
C ILE A 257 15.54 -6.88 -2.29
N THR A 258 16.55 -6.45 -3.04
CA THR A 258 17.96 -6.75 -2.78
C THR A 258 18.64 -5.45 -2.38
N VAL A 259 19.18 -5.40 -1.18
CA VAL A 259 19.88 -4.23 -0.67
C VAL A 259 21.38 -4.46 -0.76
N ARG A 260 22.09 -3.55 -1.40
CA ARG A 260 23.54 -3.55 -1.56
C ARG A 260 24.12 -2.29 -0.93
N SER A 261 24.58 -2.41 0.29
CA SER A 261 25.23 -1.31 1.01
C SER A 261 26.74 -1.46 0.97
N LEU A 262 27.47 -0.34 1.01
CA LEU A 262 28.94 -0.32 1.14
C LEU A 262 29.44 -0.83 2.51
N TYR A 263 28.57 -0.81 3.52
CA TYR A 263 28.93 -1.09 4.92
C TYR A 263 28.32 -2.39 5.45
N GLU A 264 27.33 -2.93 4.77
CA GLU A 264 26.63 -4.15 5.16
C GLU A 264 26.70 -5.20 4.05
N ARG A 265 26.57 -6.47 4.42
CA ARG A 265 26.45 -7.55 3.44
C ARG A 265 25.22 -7.35 2.54
N GLU A 266 25.25 -7.92 1.33
CA GLU A 266 24.06 -7.97 0.49
C GLU A 266 22.93 -8.70 1.23
N VAL A 267 21.78 -8.05 1.31
CA VAL A 267 20.58 -8.55 2.00
C VAL A 267 19.45 -8.69 1.01
N LYS A 268 18.71 -9.81 1.09
CA LYS A 268 17.52 -10.08 0.26
C LYS A 268 16.34 -10.42 1.15
N GLY A 269 15.17 -9.89 0.80
CA GLY A 269 13.95 -10.19 1.53
C GLY A 269 12.72 -9.53 0.94
N GLY A 270 11.57 -9.79 1.56
CA GLY A 270 10.29 -9.19 1.19
C GLY A 270 9.98 -7.95 2.01
N VAL A 271 9.39 -6.95 1.38
CA VAL A 271 8.86 -5.76 2.05
C VAL A 271 7.62 -6.13 2.84
N HIS A 272 7.66 -6.00 4.15
CA HIS A 272 6.54 -6.26 5.05
C HIS A 272 5.69 -5.04 5.32
N THR A 273 6.32 -3.98 5.79
CA THR A 273 5.68 -2.70 6.00
C THR A 273 6.53 -1.60 5.40
N MET A 274 5.89 -0.55 4.98
CA MET A 274 6.61 0.61 4.49
C MET A 274 5.85 1.89 4.71
N THR A 275 6.59 3.00 4.78
CA THR A 275 6.04 4.34 4.87
C THR A 275 6.70 5.23 3.83
N TYR A 276 5.88 5.82 2.97
CA TYR A 276 6.32 6.90 2.08
C TYR A 276 6.16 8.23 2.80
N ASN A 277 7.18 9.08 2.73
CA ASN A 277 7.17 10.45 3.21
C ASN A 277 7.52 11.38 2.04
N LEU A 278 6.52 11.98 1.44
CA LEU A 278 6.64 12.67 0.16
C LEU A 278 6.23 14.14 0.29
N CYS A 279 7.11 15.06 -0.10
CA CYS A 279 6.83 16.48 -0.23
C CYS A 279 7.73 17.10 -1.33
N PRO A 280 7.21 17.33 -2.55
CA PRO A 280 8.01 17.81 -3.68
C PRO A 280 8.69 19.16 -3.44
N LYS A 281 8.13 19.98 -2.54
CA LYS A 281 8.67 21.32 -2.21
C LYS A 281 9.70 21.34 -1.09
N THR A 282 10.06 20.17 -0.57
CA THR A 282 11.11 20.01 0.44
C THR A 282 12.05 18.87 0.03
N ASN A 283 13.09 18.62 0.81
CA ASN A 283 13.97 17.46 0.58
C ASN A 283 13.35 16.13 1.04
N GLN A 284 12.11 16.14 1.53
CA GLN A 284 11.43 14.94 2.00
C GLN A 284 10.81 14.19 0.81
N TRP A 285 11.51 13.16 0.34
CA TRP A 285 11.13 12.32 -0.78
C TRP A 285 11.63 10.90 -0.55
N ASP A 286 11.16 10.30 0.55
CA ASP A 286 11.78 9.14 1.16
C ASP A 286 10.77 8.02 1.39
N MET A 287 11.30 6.80 1.51
CA MET A 287 10.57 5.65 2.00
C MET A 287 11.35 4.95 3.11
N ASN A 288 10.63 4.54 4.14
CA ASN A 288 11.11 3.69 5.21
C ASN A 288 10.49 2.31 5.00
N ILE A 289 11.31 1.28 4.95
CA ILE A 289 10.92 -0.09 4.63
C ILE A 289 11.34 -0.98 5.80
N SER A 290 10.40 -1.79 6.30
CA SER A 290 10.71 -2.92 7.16
C SER A 290 10.64 -4.20 6.32
N MET A 291 11.75 -4.91 6.28
CA MET A 291 11.92 -6.14 5.53
C MET A 291 12.18 -7.27 6.51
N LEU A 292 11.44 -8.37 6.39
CA LEU A 292 11.75 -9.60 7.12
C LEU A 292 12.62 -10.52 6.26
N ASN A 293 13.48 -11.28 6.92
CA ASN A 293 14.21 -12.34 6.26
C ASN A 293 13.23 -13.43 5.87
N PHE A 294 13.31 -13.95 4.66
CA PHE A 294 12.61 -15.18 4.33
C PHE A 294 13.13 -16.31 5.22
N PHE A 295 12.22 -17.04 5.90
CA PHE A 295 12.57 -18.23 6.65
C PHE A 295 13.17 -19.26 5.66
N GLY A 296 14.49 -19.45 5.68
CA GLY A 296 15.18 -20.39 4.81
C GLY A 296 16.44 -19.86 4.10
N SER A 297 16.73 -18.58 4.15
CA SER A 297 18.03 -18.08 3.69
C SER A 297 19.09 -18.35 4.76
N ASP A 298 19.90 -19.33 4.48
CA ASP A 298 21.01 -19.86 5.26
C ASP A 298 21.80 -18.81 6.03
N TYR A 299 21.91 -19.03 7.35
CA TYR A 299 23.05 -18.58 8.11
C TYR A 299 24.27 -19.41 7.67
N SER A 300 24.84 -19.07 6.50
CA SER A 300 26.14 -19.60 6.07
C SER A 300 27.13 -18.46 5.88
#